data_d94b6bca7a71e9263c31d6af936c9fe4
#
_entry.id   d94b6bca7a71e9263c31d6af936c9fe4
#
_cell.length_a   1.000
_cell.length_b   1.000
_cell.length_c   1.000
_cell.angle_alpha   90.00
_cell.angle_beta   90.00
_cell.angle_gamma   90.00
#
_symmetry.space_group_name_H-M   'P 1'
#
loop_
_entity.id
_entity.type
_entity.pdbx_description
1 polymer ?
#
loop_
_entity_poly.entity_id
_entity_poly.type
_entity_poly.pdbx_seq_one_letter_code
_entity_poly.pdbx_strand_id
1 'polypeptide(L)'
;GDLFLGSLIPGVLMASAFAIYVLVISMLKPELAPQLDPAELRKVQPMQLLRVIIPPLGLILLVLGSIFFGIATPTEAGVIGATGAMGLAALNGGFSRSSLAKVCDQTLRTTSMVMAILLGSTAFSLVFRGVGGDQLIADLLLNLPGGKVGFMAVSMLTIFALGFFIDFFEIAFIAIPLLLPAARQLLGPDALLWLGVVIGANLQTSFLTPPFGFALFYLRGVAPKEITTREIYQGALPFVGLQIAVLVLIIAAPPLVNWLPRLAAA
;
A
#
# COMPACT_ATOMS: atom_id res chain seq x y z
N GLY A 1 15.47 -3.89 1.62
CA GLY A 1 15.79 -3.23 0.33
C GLY A 1 14.97 -3.82 -0.81
N ASP A 2 15.11 -5.10 -1.07
CA ASP A 2 14.60 -5.77 -2.29
C ASP A 2 13.10 -5.66 -2.51
N LEU A 3 12.30 -5.72 -1.46
CA LEU A 3 10.84 -5.52 -1.55
C LEU A 3 10.48 -4.11 -2.05
N PHE A 4 11.21 -3.08 -1.60
CA PHE A 4 11.00 -1.71 -2.07
C PHE A 4 11.42 -1.55 -3.52
N LEU A 5 12.58 -2.11 -3.90
CA LEU A 5 13.03 -2.12 -5.30
C LEU A 5 12.06 -2.90 -6.18
N GLY A 6 11.60 -4.06 -5.74
CA GLY A 6 10.64 -4.88 -6.48
C GLY A 6 9.27 -4.24 -6.65
N SER A 7 8.84 -3.39 -5.72
CA SER A 7 7.56 -2.67 -5.78
C SER A 7 7.60 -1.40 -6.63
N LEU A 8 8.78 -0.91 -7.03
CA LEU A 8 8.91 0.36 -7.75
C LEU A 8 8.23 0.33 -9.12
N ILE A 9 8.53 -0.68 -9.94
CA ILE A 9 7.93 -0.82 -11.28
C ILE A 9 6.42 -1.02 -11.19
N PRO A 10 5.90 -1.97 -10.37
CA PRO A 10 4.46 -2.09 -10.13
C PRO A 10 3.80 -0.79 -9.66
N GLY A 11 4.44 -0.07 -8.75
CA GLY A 11 3.94 1.21 -8.25
C GLY A 11 3.85 2.28 -9.33
N VAL A 12 4.89 2.42 -10.16
CA VAL A 12 4.89 3.36 -11.30
C VAL A 12 3.84 2.97 -12.33
N LEU A 13 3.68 1.67 -12.62
CA LEU A 13 2.63 1.19 -13.53
C LEU A 13 1.25 1.54 -13.02
N MET A 14 0.98 1.34 -11.72
CA MET A 14 -0.30 1.65 -11.11
C MET A 14 -0.58 3.15 -11.12
N ALA A 15 0.38 3.98 -10.73
CA ALA A 15 0.28 5.44 -10.78
C ALA A 15 0.04 5.95 -12.22
N SER A 16 0.76 5.38 -13.20
CA SER A 16 0.59 5.72 -14.61
C SER A 16 -0.78 5.31 -15.13
N ALA A 17 -1.27 4.12 -14.77
CA ALA A 17 -2.61 3.66 -15.14
C ALA A 17 -3.71 4.61 -14.60
N PHE A 18 -3.58 5.06 -13.35
CA PHE A 18 -4.50 6.03 -12.77
C PHE A 18 -4.43 7.38 -13.47
N ALA A 19 -3.22 7.90 -13.72
CA ALA A 19 -3.03 9.17 -14.42
C ALA A 19 -3.61 9.12 -15.84
N ILE A 20 -3.33 8.07 -16.58
CA ILE A 20 -3.85 7.86 -17.94
C ILE A 20 -5.39 7.77 -17.90
N TYR A 21 -5.95 7.02 -16.96
CA TYR A 21 -7.41 6.92 -16.82
C TYR A 21 -8.05 8.29 -16.58
N VAL A 22 -7.51 9.07 -15.63
CA VAL A 22 -8.03 10.41 -15.31
C VAL A 22 -7.93 11.33 -16.54
N LEU A 23 -6.80 11.31 -17.25
CA LEU A 23 -6.62 12.09 -18.48
C LEU A 23 -7.62 11.68 -19.56
N VAL A 24 -7.79 10.39 -19.82
CA VAL A 24 -8.71 9.89 -20.83
C VAL A 24 -10.15 10.24 -20.48
N ILE A 25 -10.57 10.04 -19.22
CA ILE A 25 -11.95 10.33 -18.81
C ILE A 25 -12.24 11.84 -18.86
N SER A 26 -11.29 12.69 -18.48
CA SER A 26 -11.45 14.15 -18.56
C SER A 26 -11.56 14.65 -20.00
N MET A 27 -10.92 13.95 -20.95
CA MET A 27 -11.04 14.28 -22.38
C MET A 27 -12.35 13.77 -22.99
N LEU A 28 -12.79 12.56 -22.59
CA LEU A 28 -13.99 11.93 -23.15
C LEU A 28 -15.28 12.44 -22.52
N LYS A 29 -15.23 12.84 -21.24
CA LYS A 29 -16.36 13.34 -20.45
C LYS A 29 -15.98 14.61 -19.70
N PRO A 30 -15.90 15.75 -20.36
CA PRO A 30 -15.52 17.03 -19.74
C PRO A 30 -16.44 17.44 -18.58
N GLU A 31 -17.67 16.94 -18.57
CA GLU A 31 -18.65 17.19 -17.50
C GLU A 31 -18.22 16.60 -16.15
N LEU A 32 -17.43 15.50 -16.14
CA LEU A 32 -16.89 14.88 -14.94
C LEU A 32 -15.63 15.58 -14.40
N ALA A 33 -15.01 16.43 -15.23
CA ALA A 33 -13.83 17.20 -14.87
C ALA A 33 -14.07 18.67 -15.28
N PRO A 34 -14.98 19.39 -14.57
CA PRO A 34 -15.30 20.75 -14.91
C PRO A 34 -14.04 21.62 -14.88
N GLN A 35 -13.89 22.45 -15.91
CA GLN A 35 -12.77 23.38 -15.99
C GLN A 35 -12.86 24.38 -14.85
N LEU A 36 -11.75 24.59 -14.16
CA LEU A 36 -11.65 25.68 -13.18
C LEU A 36 -11.89 27.02 -13.87
N ASP A 37 -12.61 27.91 -13.21
CA ASP A 37 -12.82 29.26 -13.70
C ASP A 37 -11.46 29.90 -14.05
N PRO A 38 -11.29 30.46 -15.25
CA PRO A 38 -10.06 31.17 -15.63
C PRO A 38 -9.64 32.24 -14.63
N ALA A 39 -10.59 32.83 -13.89
CA ALA A 39 -10.33 33.78 -12.83
C ALA A 39 -9.68 33.11 -11.59
N GLU A 40 -10.02 31.88 -11.28
CA GLU A 40 -9.39 31.10 -10.19
C GLU A 40 -8.03 30.56 -10.59
N LEU A 41 -7.88 30.11 -11.84
CA LEU A 41 -6.58 29.67 -12.39
C LEU A 41 -5.53 30.79 -12.36
N ARG A 42 -5.94 32.04 -12.62
CA ARG A 42 -5.07 33.22 -12.55
C ARG A 42 -4.60 33.56 -11.12
N LYS A 43 -5.35 33.13 -10.10
CA LYS A 43 -4.97 33.32 -8.69
C LYS A 43 -3.90 32.32 -8.24
N VAL A 44 -3.79 31.19 -8.90
CA VAL A 44 -2.81 30.15 -8.57
C VAL A 44 -1.45 30.56 -9.14
N GLN A 45 -0.59 31.07 -8.28
CA GLN A 45 0.78 31.37 -8.67
C GLN A 45 1.60 30.08 -8.77
N PRO A 46 2.24 29.79 -9.92
CA PRO A 46 3.05 28.56 -10.10
C PRO A 46 4.11 28.38 -9.00
N MET A 47 4.69 29.51 -8.54
CA MET A 47 5.71 29.51 -7.48
C MET A 47 5.12 29.06 -6.12
N GLN A 48 3.85 29.37 -5.83
CA GLN A 48 3.19 28.91 -4.60
C GLN A 48 2.93 27.40 -4.66
N LEU A 49 2.49 26.90 -5.81
CA LEU A 49 2.33 25.46 -6.05
C LEU A 49 3.65 24.71 -5.84
N LEU A 50 4.73 25.21 -6.43
CA LEU A 50 6.06 24.60 -6.26
C LEU A 50 6.52 24.61 -4.79
N ARG A 51 6.30 25.71 -4.07
CA ARG A 51 6.63 25.80 -2.64
C ARG A 51 5.86 24.83 -1.74
N VAL A 52 4.64 24.45 -2.14
CA VAL A 52 3.81 23.50 -1.40
C VAL A 52 4.14 22.05 -1.76
N ILE A 53 4.43 21.77 -3.04
CA ILE A 53 4.62 20.41 -3.56
C ILE A 53 6.07 19.94 -3.42
N ILE A 54 7.05 20.80 -3.71
CA ILE A 54 8.48 20.38 -3.73
C ILE A 54 8.97 19.87 -2.36
N PRO A 55 8.70 20.53 -1.20
CA PRO A 55 9.24 20.05 0.06
C PRO A 55 8.75 18.65 0.47
N PRO A 56 7.44 18.32 0.40
CA PRO A 56 6.97 16.96 0.66
C PRO A 56 7.52 15.93 -0.31
N LEU A 57 7.57 16.25 -1.62
CA LEU A 57 8.16 15.37 -2.62
C LEU A 57 9.65 15.15 -2.37
N GLY A 58 10.39 16.22 -2.06
CA GLY A 58 11.81 16.14 -1.71
C GLY A 58 12.03 15.25 -0.48
N LEU A 59 11.16 15.35 0.52
CA LEU A 59 11.23 14.49 1.70
C LEU A 59 10.96 13.02 1.35
N ILE A 60 9.97 12.73 0.52
CA ILE A 60 9.67 11.37 0.04
C ILE A 60 10.86 10.81 -0.73
N LEU A 61 11.42 11.59 -1.67
CA LEU A 61 12.59 11.18 -2.45
C LEU A 61 13.83 10.95 -1.57
N LEU A 62 14.02 11.77 -0.54
CA LEU A 62 15.12 11.62 0.41
C LEU A 62 14.98 10.34 1.23
N VAL A 63 13.79 10.06 1.76
CA VAL A 63 13.49 8.86 2.56
C VAL A 63 13.61 7.60 1.72
N LEU A 64 12.89 7.52 0.62
CA LEU A 64 12.94 6.35 -0.26
C LEU A 64 14.30 6.20 -0.94
N GLY A 65 14.90 7.29 -1.37
CA GLY A 65 16.24 7.29 -1.97
C GLY A 65 17.30 6.78 -0.99
N SER A 66 17.24 7.16 0.28
CA SER A 66 18.17 6.66 1.29
C SER A 66 18.10 5.13 1.46
N ILE A 67 16.90 4.54 1.32
CA ILE A 67 16.70 3.09 1.35
C ILE A 67 17.23 2.45 0.06
N PHE A 68 16.92 3.02 -1.11
CA PHE A 68 17.31 2.47 -2.41
C PHE A 68 18.82 2.46 -2.61
N PHE A 69 19.51 3.52 -2.15
CA PHE A 69 20.98 3.60 -2.21
C PHE A 69 21.66 2.83 -1.06
N GLY A 70 20.91 2.17 -0.19
CA GLY A 70 21.47 1.41 0.93
C GLY A 70 22.13 2.29 2.01
N ILE A 71 21.86 3.60 2.02
CA ILE A 71 22.42 4.55 2.99
C ILE A 71 21.75 4.39 4.35
N ALA A 72 20.45 4.09 4.35
CA ALA A 72 19.66 3.92 5.56
C ALA A 72 18.79 2.66 5.49
N THR A 73 18.64 2.00 6.62
CA THR A 73 17.62 0.97 6.79
C THR A 73 16.22 1.58 6.79
N PRO A 74 15.14 0.83 6.54
CA PRO A 74 13.77 1.35 6.59
C PRO A 74 13.44 2.06 7.93
N THR A 75 13.98 1.56 9.04
CA THR A 75 13.79 2.17 10.37
C THR A 75 14.49 3.53 10.48
N GLU A 76 15.74 3.60 10.02
CA GLU A 76 16.52 4.85 10.01
C GLU A 76 15.92 5.87 9.04
N ALA A 77 15.46 5.43 7.88
CA ALA A 77 14.75 6.26 6.92
C ALA A 77 13.44 6.82 7.51
N GLY A 78 12.74 6.06 8.35
CA GLY A 78 11.60 6.55 9.12
C GLY A 78 11.97 7.69 10.05
N VAL A 79 13.13 7.63 10.72
CA VAL A 79 13.64 8.74 11.58
C VAL A 79 13.99 9.96 10.73
N ILE A 80 14.63 9.77 9.57
CA ILE A 80 14.92 10.85 8.61
C ILE A 80 13.62 11.52 8.17
N GLY A 81 12.60 10.71 7.84
CA GLY A 81 11.27 11.21 7.46
C GLY A 81 10.59 12.01 8.57
N ALA A 82 10.59 11.49 9.79
CA ALA A 82 10.00 12.17 10.93
C ALA A 82 10.69 13.50 11.25
N THR A 83 12.04 13.53 11.27
CA THR A 83 12.83 14.76 11.50
C THR A 83 12.64 15.75 10.37
N GLY A 84 12.61 15.28 9.11
CA GLY A 84 12.35 16.14 7.96
C GLY A 84 10.95 16.76 7.98
N ALA A 85 9.93 15.97 8.33
CA ALA A 85 8.56 16.45 8.48
C ALA A 85 8.43 17.50 9.62
N MET A 86 9.11 17.27 10.75
CA MET A 86 9.18 18.27 11.84
C MET A 86 9.87 19.54 11.37
N GLY A 87 10.97 19.44 10.61
CA GLY A 87 11.65 20.58 10.01
C GLY A 87 10.75 21.37 9.07
N LEU A 88 10.03 20.70 8.19
CA LEU A 88 9.06 21.33 7.28
C LEU A 88 7.91 22.01 8.05
N ALA A 89 7.41 21.38 9.11
CA ALA A 89 6.39 21.97 9.98
C ALA A 89 6.91 23.24 10.69
N ALA A 90 8.17 23.22 11.14
CA ALA A 90 8.80 24.38 11.75
C ALA A 90 8.97 25.54 10.75
N LEU A 91 9.44 25.25 9.53
CA LEU A 91 9.61 26.25 8.47
C LEU A 91 8.28 26.89 8.04
N ASN A 92 7.19 26.13 8.10
CA ASN A 92 5.84 26.61 7.76
C ASN A 92 5.06 27.18 8.98
N GLY A 93 5.72 27.35 10.13
CA GLY A 93 5.09 27.92 11.35
C GLY A 93 4.06 27.00 12.03
N GLY A 94 3.97 25.73 11.60
CA GLY A 94 3.04 24.73 12.15
C GLY A 94 3.59 23.95 13.36
N PHE A 95 4.85 24.16 13.74
CA PHE A 95 5.49 23.45 14.84
C PHE A 95 5.14 24.08 16.18
N SER A 96 4.36 23.41 16.99
CA SER A 96 4.00 23.85 18.34
C SER A 96 4.08 22.69 19.33
N ARG A 97 4.20 23.01 20.63
CA ARG A 97 4.16 21.99 21.69
C ARG A 97 2.85 21.18 21.65
N SER A 98 1.73 21.83 21.34
CA SER A 98 0.43 21.16 21.21
C SER A 98 0.41 20.20 20.02
N SER A 99 0.94 20.64 18.87
CA SER A 99 1.04 19.75 17.67
C SER A 99 1.95 18.56 17.95
N LEU A 100 3.10 18.79 18.58
CA LEU A 100 4.04 17.74 18.94
C LEU A 100 3.41 16.73 19.91
N ALA A 101 2.72 17.21 20.95
CA ALA A 101 2.03 16.34 21.91
C ALA A 101 0.96 15.46 21.24
N LYS A 102 0.18 16.03 20.30
CA LYS A 102 -0.80 15.25 19.52
C LYS A 102 -0.14 14.17 18.65
N VAL A 103 0.97 14.51 17.98
CA VAL A 103 1.73 13.55 17.17
C VAL A 103 2.27 12.41 18.05
N CYS A 104 2.86 12.76 19.22
CA CYS A 104 3.34 11.75 20.17
C CYS A 104 2.22 10.83 20.69
N ASP A 105 1.05 11.40 21.05
CA ASP A 105 -0.10 10.59 21.51
C ASP A 105 -0.60 9.67 20.42
N GLN A 106 -0.74 10.16 19.17
CA GLN A 106 -1.15 9.32 18.04
C GLN A 106 -0.12 8.22 17.74
N THR A 107 1.17 8.57 17.74
CA THR A 107 2.26 7.59 17.53
C THR A 107 2.24 6.52 18.61
N LEU A 108 2.08 6.93 19.88
CA LEU A 108 1.98 6.00 21.02
C LEU A 108 0.80 5.04 20.85
N ARG A 109 -0.37 5.55 20.49
CA ARG A 109 -1.58 4.73 20.26
C ARG A 109 -1.38 3.72 19.13
N THR A 110 -0.89 4.18 17.98
CA THR A 110 -0.63 3.32 16.82
C THR A 110 0.43 2.26 17.15
N THR A 111 1.54 2.65 17.77
CA THR A 111 2.61 1.71 18.14
C THR A 111 2.11 0.69 19.17
N SER A 112 1.34 1.13 20.17
CA SER A 112 0.75 0.23 21.18
C SER A 112 -0.21 -0.77 20.54
N MET A 113 -1.03 -0.32 19.57
CA MET A 113 -1.92 -1.20 18.81
C MET A 113 -1.11 -2.25 18.04
N VAL A 114 -0.09 -1.85 17.30
CA VAL A 114 0.77 -2.77 16.53
C VAL A 114 1.48 -3.76 17.47
N MET A 115 1.98 -3.31 18.61
CA MET A 115 2.59 -4.21 19.62
C MET A 115 1.59 -5.21 20.20
N ALA A 116 0.35 -4.78 20.47
CA ALA A 116 -0.70 -5.69 20.93
C ALA A 116 -1.04 -6.75 19.88
N ILE A 117 -1.14 -6.35 18.60
CA ILE A 117 -1.35 -7.27 17.46
C ILE A 117 -0.19 -8.26 17.36
N LEU A 118 1.05 -7.81 17.46
CA LEU A 118 2.25 -8.66 17.42
C LEU A 118 2.25 -9.70 18.56
N LEU A 119 1.95 -9.29 19.79
CA LEU A 119 1.84 -10.19 20.92
C LEU A 119 0.71 -11.21 20.73
N GLY A 120 -0.47 -10.73 20.31
CA GLY A 120 -1.63 -11.59 20.05
C GLY A 120 -1.36 -12.58 18.91
N SER A 121 -0.77 -12.13 17.81
CA SER A 121 -0.43 -12.99 16.67
C SER A 121 0.63 -14.02 17.01
N THR A 122 1.62 -13.65 17.85
CA THR A 122 2.65 -14.57 18.31
C THR A 122 2.03 -15.65 19.21
N ALA A 123 1.18 -15.27 20.16
CA ALA A 123 0.46 -16.20 21.02
C ALA A 123 -0.45 -17.13 20.21
N PHE A 124 -1.22 -16.59 19.28
CA PHE A 124 -2.05 -17.36 18.35
C PHE A 124 -1.21 -18.35 17.55
N SER A 125 -0.12 -17.89 16.92
CA SER A 125 0.75 -18.73 16.10
C SER A 125 1.39 -19.87 16.92
N LEU A 126 1.76 -19.60 18.16
CA LEU A 126 2.32 -20.61 19.05
C LEU A 126 1.30 -21.73 19.35
N VAL A 127 0.08 -21.35 19.75
CA VAL A 127 -0.99 -22.32 20.06
C VAL A 127 -1.41 -23.04 18.77
N PHE A 128 -1.58 -22.32 17.68
CA PHE A 128 -2.02 -22.88 16.40
C PHE A 128 -1.03 -23.92 15.86
N ARG A 129 0.28 -23.65 15.94
CA ARG A 129 1.33 -24.63 15.62
C ARG A 129 1.35 -25.80 16.59
N GLY A 130 1.16 -25.53 17.89
CA GLY A 130 1.13 -26.56 18.92
C GLY A 130 0.04 -27.62 18.70
N VAL A 131 -1.07 -27.26 18.05
CA VAL A 131 -2.16 -28.18 17.69
C VAL A 131 -2.06 -28.69 16.23
N GLY A 132 -0.96 -28.40 15.53
CA GLY A 132 -0.75 -28.86 14.14
C GLY A 132 -1.51 -28.05 13.08
N GLY A 133 -2.01 -26.86 13.43
CA GLY A 133 -2.82 -26.05 12.52
C GLY A 133 -2.05 -25.52 11.31
N ASP A 134 -0.76 -25.23 11.45
CA ASP A 134 0.12 -24.85 10.35
C ASP A 134 0.28 -25.96 9.31
N GLN A 135 0.40 -27.22 9.76
CA GLN A 135 0.45 -28.39 8.88
C GLN A 135 -0.88 -28.57 8.15
N LEU A 136 -1.99 -28.45 8.87
CA LEU A 136 -3.33 -28.56 8.28
C LEU A 136 -3.52 -27.52 7.14
N ILE A 137 -3.17 -26.27 7.39
CA ILE A 137 -3.28 -25.19 6.37
C ILE A 137 -2.31 -25.46 5.22
N ALA A 138 -1.07 -25.86 5.50
CA ALA A 138 -0.10 -26.18 4.47
C ALA A 138 -0.59 -27.32 3.56
N ASP A 139 -1.07 -28.42 4.16
CA ASP A 139 -1.60 -29.58 3.43
C ASP A 139 -2.84 -29.19 2.59
N LEU A 140 -3.73 -28.39 3.15
CA LEU A 140 -4.90 -27.88 2.44
C LEU A 140 -4.48 -27.06 1.21
N LEU A 141 -3.51 -26.17 1.36
CA LEU A 141 -3.03 -25.30 0.29
C LEU A 141 -2.21 -26.08 -0.77
N LEU A 142 -1.45 -27.10 -0.34
CA LEU A 142 -0.65 -27.93 -1.25
C LEU A 142 -1.53 -28.86 -2.10
N ASN A 143 -2.65 -29.30 -1.57
CA ASN A 143 -3.59 -30.18 -2.26
C ASN A 143 -4.67 -29.45 -3.07
N LEU A 144 -4.57 -28.13 -3.23
CA LEU A 144 -5.51 -27.37 -4.05
C LEU A 144 -5.44 -27.82 -5.53
N PRO A 145 -6.60 -27.97 -6.20
CA PRO A 145 -6.62 -28.27 -7.62
C PRO A 145 -5.97 -27.11 -8.41
N GLY A 146 -5.16 -27.46 -9.41
CA GLY A 146 -4.41 -26.49 -10.22
C GLY A 146 -3.00 -26.17 -9.69
N GLY A 147 -2.55 -26.80 -8.60
CA GLY A 147 -1.18 -26.64 -8.07
C GLY A 147 -0.81 -25.17 -7.78
N LYS A 148 0.25 -24.65 -8.43
CA LYS A 148 0.69 -23.25 -8.26
C LYS A 148 -0.40 -22.22 -8.54
N VAL A 149 -1.21 -22.44 -9.60
CA VAL A 149 -2.27 -21.51 -10.00
C VAL A 149 -3.40 -21.54 -8.96
N GLY A 150 -3.81 -22.73 -8.52
CA GLY A 150 -4.83 -22.91 -7.48
C GLY A 150 -4.39 -22.23 -6.17
N PHE A 151 -3.14 -22.46 -5.74
CA PHE A 151 -2.54 -21.81 -4.58
C PHE A 151 -2.61 -20.28 -4.71
N MET A 152 -2.14 -19.73 -5.83
CA MET A 152 -2.14 -18.27 -6.04
C MET A 152 -3.56 -17.71 -6.03
N ALA A 153 -4.50 -18.35 -6.74
CA ALA A 153 -5.88 -17.88 -6.81
C ALA A 153 -6.55 -17.86 -5.42
N VAL A 154 -6.45 -18.98 -4.68
CA VAL A 154 -7.07 -19.09 -3.35
C VAL A 154 -6.39 -18.13 -2.35
N SER A 155 -5.06 -18.07 -2.32
CA SER A 155 -4.33 -17.19 -1.43
C SER A 155 -4.64 -15.71 -1.69
N MET A 156 -4.63 -15.29 -2.97
CA MET A 156 -4.93 -13.90 -3.32
C MET A 156 -6.40 -13.54 -3.03
N LEU A 157 -7.33 -14.44 -3.30
CA LEU A 157 -8.75 -14.22 -2.99
C LEU A 157 -8.99 -14.16 -1.48
N THR A 158 -8.32 -15.01 -0.70
CA THR A 158 -8.40 -15.00 0.76
C THR A 158 -7.85 -13.70 1.34
N ILE A 159 -6.65 -13.28 0.91
CA ILE A 159 -6.05 -12.02 1.36
C ILE A 159 -6.92 -10.83 0.95
N PHE A 160 -7.46 -10.82 -0.26
CA PHE A 160 -8.37 -9.79 -0.75
C PHE A 160 -9.63 -9.71 0.12
N ALA A 161 -10.25 -10.85 0.45
CA ALA A 161 -11.42 -10.90 1.29
C ALA A 161 -11.12 -10.47 2.74
N LEU A 162 -10.00 -10.92 3.31
CA LEU A 162 -9.56 -10.51 4.64
C LEU A 162 -9.33 -9.00 4.72
N GLY A 163 -8.74 -8.40 3.68
CA GLY A 163 -8.46 -6.96 3.64
C GLY A 163 -9.71 -6.06 3.64
N PHE A 164 -10.92 -6.63 3.51
CA PHE A 164 -12.16 -5.88 3.74
C PHE A 164 -12.47 -5.67 5.22
N PHE A 165 -12.02 -6.56 6.10
CA PHE A 165 -12.45 -6.64 7.49
C PHE A 165 -11.35 -6.40 8.50
N ILE A 166 -10.13 -6.70 8.15
CA ILE A 166 -8.97 -6.64 9.05
C ILE A 166 -7.86 -5.75 8.47
N ASP A 167 -7.06 -5.18 9.35
CA ASP A 167 -5.94 -4.32 8.97
C ASP A 167 -4.79 -5.14 8.36
N PHE A 168 -3.93 -4.46 7.62
CA PHE A 168 -2.78 -5.09 6.96
C PHE A 168 -1.78 -5.69 7.95
N PHE A 169 -1.66 -5.14 9.16
CA PHE A 169 -0.79 -5.69 10.21
C PHE A 169 -1.22 -7.10 10.62
N GLU A 170 -2.51 -7.33 10.81
CA GLU A 170 -3.05 -8.65 11.15
C GLU A 170 -2.86 -9.63 10.01
N ILE A 171 -3.07 -9.20 8.77
CA ILE A 171 -2.80 -10.04 7.60
C ILE A 171 -1.30 -10.37 7.51
N ALA A 172 -0.44 -9.39 7.69
CA ALA A 172 1.01 -9.57 7.61
C ALA A 172 1.56 -10.50 8.70
N PHE A 173 1.02 -10.43 9.92
CA PHE A 173 1.55 -11.18 11.06
C PHE A 173 0.83 -12.50 11.32
N ILE A 174 -0.35 -12.72 10.75
CA ILE A 174 -1.12 -13.97 10.93
C ILE A 174 -1.26 -14.70 9.60
N ALA A 175 -1.89 -14.09 8.59
CA ALA A 175 -2.22 -14.78 7.36
C ALA A 175 -0.98 -15.13 6.51
N ILE A 176 -0.05 -14.19 6.31
CA ILE A 176 1.15 -14.42 5.50
C ILE A 176 2.03 -15.54 6.07
N PRO A 177 2.35 -15.60 7.38
CA PRO A 177 3.09 -16.70 7.94
C PRO A 177 2.46 -18.09 7.74
N LEU A 178 1.14 -18.18 7.71
CA LEU A 178 0.43 -19.44 7.43
C LEU A 178 0.52 -19.86 5.96
N LEU A 179 0.58 -18.91 5.03
CA LEU A 179 0.74 -19.18 3.61
C LEU A 179 2.19 -19.54 3.23
N LEU A 180 3.17 -19.05 3.97
CA LEU A 180 4.58 -19.10 3.62
C LEU A 180 5.15 -20.52 3.43
N PRO A 181 4.82 -21.55 4.26
CA PRO A 181 5.30 -22.91 4.07
C PRO A 181 4.85 -23.50 2.72
N ALA A 182 3.57 -23.35 2.36
CA ALA A 182 3.04 -23.83 1.08
C ALA A 182 3.62 -23.02 -0.09
N ALA A 183 3.77 -21.70 0.06
CA ALA A 183 4.38 -20.84 -0.96
C ALA A 183 5.82 -21.27 -1.28
N ARG A 184 6.64 -21.56 -0.26
CA ARG A 184 8.03 -22.05 -0.44
C ARG A 184 8.09 -23.36 -1.20
N GLN A 185 7.19 -24.29 -0.93
CA GLN A 185 7.15 -25.58 -1.59
C GLN A 185 6.64 -25.48 -3.04
N LEU A 186 5.58 -24.72 -3.26
CA LEU A 186 4.95 -24.62 -4.58
C LEU A 186 5.68 -23.67 -5.53
N LEU A 187 6.10 -22.50 -5.05
CA LEU A 187 6.67 -21.46 -5.90
C LEU A 187 8.20 -21.44 -5.88
N GLY A 188 8.79 -21.96 -4.83
CA GLY A 188 10.24 -21.91 -4.56
C GLY A 188 10.66 -20.66 -3.79
N PRO A 189 11.87 -20.67 -3.19
CA PRO A 189 12.37 -19.57 -2.37
C PRO A 189 12.56 -18.27 -3.17
N ASP A 190 12.98 -18.36 -4.44
CA ASP A 190 13.24 -17.21 -5.31
C ASP A 190 11.97 -16.42 -5.68
N ALA A 191 10.80 -17.03 -5.55
CA ALA A 191 9.53 -16.38 -5.84
C ALA A 191 8.95 -15.60 -4.65
N LEU A 192 9.56 -15.67 -3.46
CA LEU A 192 9.00 -15.04 -2.27
C LEU A 192 9.02 -13.51 -2.33
N LEU A 193 10.03 -12.92 -2.97
CA LEU A 193 10.09 -11.49 -3.22
C LEU A 193 8.91 -11.05 -4.09
N TRP A 194 8.71 -11.72 -5.20
CA TRP A 194 7.59 -11.47 -6.11
C TRP A 194 6.25 -11.68 -5.40
N LEU A 195 6.09 -12.76 -4.63
CA LEU A 195 4.88 -13.02 -3.86
C LEU A 195 4.58 -11.90 -2.86
N GLY A 196 5.59 -11.37 -2.16
CA GLY A 196 5.45 -10.26 -1.23
C GLY A 196 4.93 -9.00 -1.90
N VAL A 197 5.45 -8.65 -3.08
CA VAL A 197 4.97 -7.49 -3.86
C VAL A 197 3.54 -7.72 -4.36
N VAL A 198 3.22 -8.92 -4.84
CA VAL A 198 1.86 -9.29 -5.27
C VAL A 198 0.86 -9.18 -4.12
N ILE A 199 1.22 -9.66 -2.92
CA ILE A 199 0.39 -9.52 -1.72
C ILE A 199 0.18 -8.04 -1.37
N GLY A 200 1.22 -7.21 -1.40
CA GLY A 200 1.12 -5.77 -1.16
C GLY A 200 0.16 -5.08 -2.14
N ALA A 201 0.28 -5.38 -3.44
CA ALA A 201 -0.62 -4.86 -4.46
C ALA A 201 -2.07 -5.32 -4.27
N ASN A 202 -2.27 -6.57 -3.84
CA ASN A 202 -3.58 -7.14 -3.55
C ASN A 202 -4.24 -6.45 -2.33
N LEU A 203 -3.49 -6.23 -1.26
CA LEU A 203 -3.95 -5.50 -0.07
C LEU A 203 -4.34 -4.06 -0.42
N GLN A 204 -3.54 -3.37 -1.23
CA GLN A 204 -3.88 -2.03 -1.71
C GLN A 204 -5.22 -2.03 -2.46
N THR A 205 -5.49 -3.06 -3.25
CA THR A 205 -6.75 -3.21 -3.99
C THR A 205 -7.93 -3.42 -3.04
N SER A 206 -7.79 -4.27 -2.03
CA SER A 206 -8.85 -4.50 -1.03
C SER A 206 -9.18 -3.24 -0.23
N PHE A 207 -8.17 -2.43 0.11
CA PHE A 207 -8.37 -1.17 0.84
C PHE A 207 -9.08 -0.08 0.05
N LEU A 208 -9.11 -0.16 -1.26
CA LEU A 208 -9.88 0.74 -2.12
C LEU A 208 -11.28 0.19 -2.44
N THR A 209 -11.56 -1.06 -2.10
CA THR A 209 -12.80 -1.76 -2.50
C THR A 209 -13.85 -1.65 -1.40
N PRO A 210 -15.13 -1.24 -1.72
CA PRO A 210 -16.24 -1.33 -0.80
C PRO A 210 -16.44 -2.78 -0.31
N PRO A 211 -17.00 -3.04 0.89
CA PRO A 211 -17.77 -2.11 1.75
C PRO A 211 -16.95 -1.28 2.74
N PHE A 212 -15.76 -1.73 3.14
CA PHE A 212 -15.01 -1.06 4.20
C PHE A 212 -13.95 -0.09 3.67
N GLY A 213 -13.29 -0.39 2.56
CA GLY A 213 -12.33 0.46 1.86
C GLY A 213 -11.69 1.57 2.70
N PHE A 214 -10.67 1.26 3.50
CA PHE A 214 -10.06 2.24 4.42
C PHE A 214 -9.73 3.57 3.73
N ALA A 215 -9.24 3.53 2.49
CA ALA A 215 -8.94 4.73 1.72
C ALA A 215 -10.21 5.55 1.43
N LEU A 216 -11.33 4.89 1.15
CA LEU A 216 -12.62 5.54 0.88
C LEU A 216 -13.22 6.15 2.15
N PHE A 217 -12.97 5.52 3.30
CA PHE A 217 -13.39 6.06 4.59
C PHE A 217 -12.66 7.38 4.92
N TYR A 218 -11.34 7.44 4.69
CA TYR A 218 -10.58 8.67 4.83
C TYR A 218 -11.04 9.74 3.83
N LEU A 219 -11.28 9.36 2.58
CA LEU A 219 -11.82 10.27 1.57
C LEU A 219 -13.16 10.84 2.00
N ARG A 220 -14.04 10.02 2.56
CA ARG A 220 -15.33 10.47 3.09
C ARG A 220 -15.17 11.50 4.21
N GLY A 221 -14.15 11.35 5.05
CA GLY A 221 -13.87 12.27 6.16
C GLY A 221 -13.45 13.68 5.72
N VAL A 222 -12.86 13.83 4.52
CA VAL A 222 -12.38 15.11 3.97
C VAL A 222 -13.22 15.63 2.80
N ALA A 223 -14.07 14.79 2.21
CA ALA A 223 -14.94 15.17 1.10
C ALA A 223 -16.01 16.20 1.54
N PRO A 224 -16.39 17.14 0.68
CA PRO A 224 -17.52 18.03 0.90
C PRO A 224 -18.81 17.25 1.26
N LYS A 225 -19.68 17.85 2.08
CA LYS A 225 -20.90 17.19 2.56
C LYS A 225 -21.89 16.84 1.47
N GLU A 226 -21.82 17.57 0.37
CA GLU A 226 -22.65 17.41 -0.85
C GLU A 226 -22.35 16.10 -1.57
N ILE A 227 -21.13 15.59 -1.45
CA ILE A 227 -20.72 14.32 -2.09
C ILE A 227 -21.21 13.16 -1.21
N THR A 228 -22.03 12.29 -1.77
CA THR A 228 -22.55 11.13 -1.08
C THR A 228 -21.53 9.99 -1.03
N THR A 229 -21.66 9.10 -0.06
CA THR A 229 -20.81 7.89 0.04
C THR A 229 -20.94 7.00 -1.20
N ARG A 230 -22.16 6.97 -1.81
CA ARG A 230 -22.41 6.22 -3.04
C ARG A 230 -21.60 6.76 -4.23
N GLU A 231 -21.50 8.06 -4.36
CA GLU A 231 -20.70 8.70 -5.42
C GLU A 231 -19.22 8.42 -5.24
N ILE A 232 -18.72 8.45 -4.00
CA ILE A 232 -17.34 8.08 -3.69
C ILE A 232 -17.08 6.62 -4.11
N TYR A 233 -17.98 5.69 -3.77
CA TYR A 233 -17.83 4.29 -4.13
C TYR A 233 -17.89 4.06 -5.64
N GLN A 234 -18.81 4.72 -6.33
CA GLN A 234 -18.92 4.63 -7.79
C GLN A 234 -17.69 5.22 -8.48
N GLY A 235 -17.16 6.32 -7.96
CA GLY A 235 -15.91 6.92 -8.45
C GLY A 235 -14.68 6.06 -8.23
N ALA A 236 -14.66 5.22 -7.18
CA ALA A 236 -13.54 4.32 -6.87
C ALA A 236 -13.52 3.06 -7.76
N LEU A 237 -14.67 2.57 -8.22
CA LEU A 237 -14.77 1.30 -8.98
C LEU A 237 -13.82 1.20 -10.19
N PRO A 238 -13.67 2.21 -11.05
CA PRO A 238 -12.73 2.14 -12.16
C PRO A 238 -11.28 1.96 -11.70
N PHE A 239 -10.89 2.62 -10.60
CA PHE A 239 -9.55 2.50 -10.03
C PHE A 239 -9.31 1.10 -9.45
N VAL A 240 -10.31 0.50 -8.82
CA VAL A 240 -10.26 -0.90 -8.37
C VAL A 240 -10.05 -1.83 -9.57
N GLY A 241 -10.78 -1.60 -10.67
CA GLY A 241 -10.59 -2.37 -11.92
C GLY A 241 -9.18 -2.24 -12.48
N LEU A 242 -8.60 -1.04 -12.47
CA LEU A 242 -7.22 -0.81 -12.91
C LEU A 242 -6.21 -1.50 -11.98
N GLN A 243 -6.42 -1.46 -10.68
CA GLN A 243 -5.56 -2.16 -9.71
C GLN A 243 -5.60 -3.67 -9.93
N ILE A 244 -6.78 -4.26 -10.14
CA ILE A 244 -6.92 -5.69 -10.46
C ILE A 244 -6.18 -6.00 -11.77
N ALA A 245 -6.30 -5.18 -12.80
CA ALA A 245 -5.59 -5.37 -14.06
C ALA A 245 -4.07 -5.35 -13.87
N VAL A 246 -3.54 -4.38 -13.11
CA VAL A 246 -2.10 -4.32 -12.79
C VAL A 246 -1.69 -5.51 -11.92
N LEU A 247 -2.50 -5.92 -10.95
CA LEU A 247 -2.25 -7.11 -10.13
C LEU A 247 -2.14 -8.37 -10.98
N VAL A 248 -3.08 -8.59 -11.90
CA VAL A 248 -3.03 -9.73 -12.84
C VAL A 248 -1.78 -9.65 -13.72
N LEU A 249 -1.41 -8.46 -14.19
CA LEU A 249 -0.19 -8.27 -14.99
C LEU A 249 1.08 -8.64 -14.20
N ILE A 250 1.18 -8.22 -12.93
CA ILE A 250 2.33 -8.55 -12.06
C ILE A 250 2.39 -10.04 -11.78
N ILE A 251 1.24 -10.69 -11.60
CA ILE A 251 1.15 -12.14 -11.40
C ILE A 251 1.62 -12.88 -12.67
N ALA A 252 1.18 -12.43 -13.83
CA ALA A 252 1.51 -13.05 -15.12
C ALA A 252 2.95 -12.78 -15.56
N ALA A 253 3.55 -11.67 -15.13
CA ALA A 253 4.88 -11.23 -15.54
C ALA A 253 5.81 -10.96 -14.32
N PRO A 254 6.30 -12.01 -13.62
CA PRO A 254 7.23 -11.87 -12.49
C PRO A 254 8.49 -11.02 -12.76
N PRO A 255 9.02 -10.94 -13.99
CA PRO A 255 10.15 -10.04 -14.29
C PRO A 255 9.90 -8.58 -13.96
N LEU A 256 8.65 -8.09 -14.00
CA LEU A 256 8.31 -6.72 -13.63
C LEU A 256 8.66 -6.38 -12.17
N VAL A 257 8.65 -7.39 -11.31
CA VAL A 257 9.03 -7.26 -9.90
C VAL A 257 10.52 -7.54 -9.69
N ASN A 258 11.02 -8.61 -10.31
CA ASN A 258 12.35 -9.15 -10.00
C ASN A 258 13.50 -8.48 -10.77
N TRP A 259 13.20 -7.71 -11.81
CA TRP A 259 14.23 -7.13 -12.69
C TRP A 259 15.11 -6.11 -11.95
N LEU A 260 14.50 -5.17 -11.26
CA LEU A 260 15.23 -4.09 -10.57
C LEU A 260 16.06 -4.61 -9.36
N PRO A 261 15.53 -5.48 -8.48
CA PRO A 261 16.34 -6.11 -7.43
C PRO A 261 17.53 -6.91 -7.96
N ARG A 262 17.36 -7.64 -9.06
CA ARG A 262 18.47 -8.38 -9.69
C ARG A 262 19.54 -7.45 -10.26
N LEU A 263 19.13 -6.32 -10.83
CA LEU A 263 20.07 -5.32 -11.34
C LEU A 263 20.87 -4.65 -10.22
N ALA A 264 20.25 -4.44 -9.06
CA ALA A 264 20.91 -3.86 -7.90
C ALA A 264 21.83 -4.83 -7.16
N ALA A 265 21.66 -6.14 -7.36
CA ALA A 265 22.48 -7.19 -6.77
C ALA A 265 23.67 -7.62 -7.65
N ALA A 266 23.72 -7.17 -8.93
CA ALA A 266 24.78 -7.45 -9.88
C ALA A 266 25.88 -6.38 -9.81
#